data_109c7ff0a3d9fffed6f20afbbe808e06
#
_entry.id   109c7ff0a3d9fffed6f20afbbe808e06
#
_cell.length_a   1.000
_cell.length_b   1.000
_cell.length_c   1.000
_cell.angle_alpha   90.00
_cell.angle_beta   90.00
_cell.angle_gamma   90.00
#
_symmetry.space_group_name_H-M   'P 1'
#
loop_
_entity.id
_entity.type
_entity.pdbx_description
1 polymer ?
#
loop_
_entity_poly.entity_id
_entity_poly.type
_entity_poly.pdbx_seq_one_letter_code
_entity_poly.pdbx_strand_id
1 'polypeptide(L)'
;SVNPSIVADFEKLGLLTLQGYGLTECSPLVAGNNDFYHKDDSCGLPIPDVTYKIDSPNENGDGEILVKGPNVMLGYYNMPDETAKVLKDGWFHTGDIGRIDDQGFLYITGRCKSVIVTKNGKNIYPEEVEYYLNDNPLVSESLVLGIQKDDDDETYINAQILPNIEAITEYLKGAVPTKDEIKKIMSDIVASVNSKLPNYKHIKGFIIRDKEFEKTTTQKIKRYGDNTKIDNNDDK
;
A
#
# COMPACT_ATOMS: atom_id res chain seq x y z
N SER A 1 1.49 -6.35 1.27
CA SER A 1 1.87 -7.52 0.44
C SER A 1 3.29 -7.35 -0.06
N VAL A 2 3.96 -8.44 -0.31
CA VAL A 2 5.28 -8.45 -0.98
C VAL A 2 5.04 -8.22 -2.46
N ASN A 3 6.01 -7.56 -3.15
CA ASN A 3 5.93 -7.38 -4.59
C ASN A 3 5.96 -8.75 -5.29
N PRO A 4 4.98 -9.11 -6.13
CA PRO A 4 4.95 -10.40 -6.84
C PRO A 4 6.19 -10.69 -7.69
N SER A 5 6.86 -9.65 -8.21
CA SER A 5 8.12 -9.83 -8.95
C SER A 5 9.23 -10.43 -8.08
N ILE A 6 9.29 -10.06 -6.79
CA ILE A 6 10.26 -10.60 -5.82
C ILE A 6 9.95 -12.09 -5.57
N VAL A 7 8.67 -12.44 -5.43
CA VAL A 7 8.25 -13.85 -5.27
C VAL A 7 8.71 -14.66 -6.47
N ALA A 8 8.42 -14.19 -7.69
CA ALA A 8 8.83 -14.84 -8.93
C ALA A 8 10.36 -14.96 -9.08
N ASP A 9 11.13 -13.99 -8.59
CA ASP A 9 12.60 -14.07 -8.64
C ASP A 9 13.16 -15.09 -7.66
N PHE A 10 12.58 -15.23 -6.46
CA PHE A 10 12.94 -16.30 -5.54
C PHE A 10 12.62 -17.69 -6.11
N GLU A 11 11.48 -17.83 -6.79
CA GLU A 11 11.11 -19.09 -7.44
C GLU A 11 12.09 -19.49 -8.56
N LYS A 12 12.58 -18.52 -9.37
CA LYS A 12 13.65 -18.76 -10.35
C LYS A 12 14.94 -19.29 -9.72
N LEU A 13 15.19 -18.94 -8.45
CA LEU A 13 16.31 -19.46 -7.66
C LEU A 13 16.01 -20.82 -7.00
N GLY A 14 14.82 -21.37 -7.23
CA GLY A 14 14.38 -22.65 -6.63
C GLY A 14 13.89 -22.50 -5.18
N LEU A 15 13.61 -21.30 -4.72
CA LEU A 15 13.08 -21.02 -3.39
C LEU A 15 11.57 -20.74 -3.48
N LEU A 16 10.76 -21.67 -3.00
CA LEU A 16 9.33 -21.47 -2.89
C LEU A 16 9.03 -20.38 -1.84
N THR A 17 8.36 -19.32 -2.27
CA THR A 17 8.00 -18.19 -1.42
C THR A 17 6.48 -18.09 -1.35
N LEU A 18 5.92 -18.32 -0.16
CA LEU A 18 4.48 -18.30 0.07
C LEU A 18 4.07 -17.05 0.82
N GLN A 19 3.17 -16.27 0.25
CA GLN A 19 2.59 -15.09 0.92
C GLN A 19 1.42 -15.50 1.80
N GLY A 20 1.25 -14.77 2.91
CA GLY A 20 0.10 -14.87 3.80
C GLY A 20 -0.34 -13.50 4.29
N TYR A 21 -1.53 -13.44 4.85
CA TYR A 21 -2.11 -12.27 5.48
C TYR A 21 -2.45 -12.56 6.92
N GLY A 22 -2.12 -11.60 7.77
CA GLY A 22 -2.45 -11.70 9.18
C GLY A 22 -2.14 -10.43 9.96
N LEU A 23 -2.63 -10.41 11.20
CA LEU A 23 -2.50 -9.30 12.15
C LEU A 23 -2.43 -9.87 13.56
N THR A 24 -1.88 -9.10 14.48
CA THR A 24 -1.74 -9.47 15.90
C THR A 24 -3.08 -9.87 16.51
N GLU A 25 -4.14 -9.17 16.15
CA GLU A 25 -5.52 -9.40 16.58
C GLU A 25 -6.10 -10.73 16.08
N CYS A 26 -5.43 -11.42 15.17
CA CYS A 26 -5.83 -12.72 14.62
C CYS A 26 -4.80 -13.85 14.85
N SER A 27 -3.88 -13.73 15.80
CA SER A 27 -3.01 -14.76 16.40
C SER A 27 -2.10 -15.58 15.46
N PRO A 28 -1.33 -15.04 14.55
CA PRO A 28 -1.47 -13.83 13.74
C PRO A 28 -2.14 -14.06 12.37
N LEU A 29 -2.32 -15.32 11.91
CA LEU A 29 -2.62 -15.68 10.53
C LEU A 29 -4.13 -15.73 10.24
N VAL A 30 -4.52 -15.20 9.08
CA VAL A 30 -5.91 -15.21 8.57
C VAL A 30 -5.99 -16.00 7.27
N ALA A 31 -5.06 -15.75 6.35
CA ALA A 31 -5.00 -16.40 5.06
C ALA A 31 -3.56 -16.75 4.70
N GLY A 32 -3.37 -17.79 3.90
CA GLY A 32 -2.05 -18.20 3.44
C GLY A 32 -2.12 -18.98 2.13
N ASN A 33 -1.09 -18.82 1.32
CA ASN A 33 -0.79 -19.70 0.21
C ASN A 33 -0.19 -21.01 0.74
N ASN A 34 -0.29 -22.08 -0.02
CA ASN A 34 0.34 -23.37 0.28
C ASN A 34 1.09 -23.91 -0.94
N ASP A 35 1.92 -24.90 -0.74
CA ASP A 35 2.84 -25.47 -1.74
C ASP A 35 2.13 -26.01 -3.00
N PHE A 36 0.88 -26.45 -2.86
CA PHE A 36 0.15 -27.15 -3.93
C PHE A 36 -0.82 -26.22 -4.66
N TYR A 37 -1.26 -25.14 -3.98
CA TYR A 37 -2.27 -24.24 -4.50
C TYR A 37 -2.02 -22.83 -3.99
N HIS A 38 -1.41 -22.00 -4.82
CA HIS A 38 -1.03 -20.64 -4.52
C HIS A 38 -1.18 -19.71 -5.72
N LYS A 39 -1.23 -18.44 -5.45
CA LYS A 39 -1.12 -17.34 -6.42
C LYS A 39 -0.15 -16.30 -5.86
N ASP A 40 0.89 -15.96 -6.62
CA ASP A 40 2.02 -15.13 -6.16
C ASP A 40 1.63 -13.69 -5.83
N ASP A 41 0.55 -13.20 -6.42
CA ASP A 41 0.00 -11.87 -6.20
C ASP A 41 -1.10 -11.82 -5.12
N SER A 42 -1.44 -12.97 -4.52
CA SER A 42 -2.46 -13.11 -3.48
C SER A 42 -1.88 -13.40 -2.10
N CYS A 43 -2.70 -13.17 -1.08
CA CYS A 43 -2.41 -13.59 0.29
C CYS A 43 -2.90 -15.00 0.62
N GLY A 44 -3.39 -15.74 -0.37
CA GLY A 44 -3.84 -17.12 -0.22
C GLY A 44 -5.30 -17.28 0.20
N LEU A 45 -5.62 -18.49 0.63
CA LEU A 45 -6.95 -18.93 1.10
C LEU A 45 -7.07 -18.80 2.62
N PRO A 46 -8.30 -18.78 3.19
CA PRO A 46 -8.45 -18.75 4.65
C PRO A 46 -7.82 -19.99 5.28
N ILE A 47 -7.17 -19.81 6.42
CA ILE A 47 -6.68 -20.95 7.21
C ILE A 47 -7.87 -21.73 7.81
N PRO A 48 -7.68 -23.01 8.23
CA PRO A 48 -8.75 -23.79 8.83
C PRO A 48 -9.48 -23.05 9.95
N ASP A 49 -10.81 -23.20 10.00
CA ASP A 49 -11.73 -22.60 10.98
C ASP A 49 -11.80 -21.07 10.95
N VAL A 50 -11.13 -20.40 10.00
CA VAL A 50 -11.22 -18.96 9.79
C VAL A 50 -12.05 -18.67 8.55
N THR A 51 -12.89 -17.66 8.65
CA THR A 51 -13.71 -17.15 7.55
C THR A 51 -13.46 -15.65 7.41
N TYR A 52 -13.39 -15.17 6.18
CA TYR A 52 -13.36 -13.75 5.89
C TYR A 52 -14.42 -13.38 4.85
N LYS A 53 -14.81 -12.14 4.82
CA LYS A 53 -15.69 -11.55 3.81
C LYS A 53 -15.27 -10.10 3.55
N ILE A 54 -15.74 -9.57 2.44
CA ILE A 54 -15.58 -8.15 2.10
C ILE A 54 -16.87 -7.42 2.49
N ASP A 55 -16.73 -6.38 3.29
CA ASP A 55 -17.85 -5.52 3.67
C ASP A 55 -17.99 -4.37 2.67
N SER A 56 -19.22 -4.12 2.24
CA SER A 56 -19.60 -3.01 1.36
C SER A 56 -18.67 -2.86 0.13
N PRO A 57 -18.49 -3.92 -0.69
CA PRO A 57 -17.55 -3.88 -1.81
C PRO A 57 -17.97 -2.84 -2.85
N ASN A 58 -16.98 -2.14 -3.40
CA ASN A 58 -17.16 -1.23 -4.53
C ASN A 58 -17.31 -1.98 -5.86
N GLU A 59 -17.37 -1.24 -6.99
CA GLU A 59 -17.50 -1.80 -8.34
C GLU A 59 -16.37 -2.79 -8.72
N ASN A 60 -15.20 -2.68 -8.10
CA ASN A 60 -14.05 -3.56 -8.31
C ASN A 60 -14.01 -4.74 -7.32
N GLY A 61 -14.98 -4.84 -6.41
CA GLY A 61 -15.03 -5.84 -5.36
C GLY A 61 -14.16 -5.51 -4.12
N ASP A 62 -13.53 -4.33 -4.07
CA ASP A 62 -12.73 -3.91 -2.93
C ASP A 62 -13.61 -3.35 -1.82
N GLY A 63 -13.39 -3.79 -0.59
CA GLY A 63 -14.05 -3.30 0.62
C GLY A 63 -13.28 -3.71 1.87
N GLU A 64 -13.79 -3.37 3.06
CA GLU A 64 -13.13 -3.74 4.30
C GLU A 64 -13.15 -5.27 4.49
N ILE A 65 -12.01 -5.83 4.85
CA ILE A 65 -11.89 -7.25 5.17
C ILE A 65 -12.39 -7.47 6.59
N LEU A 66 -13.44 -8.28 6.72
CA LEU A 66 -13.96 -8.74 8.00
C LEU A 66 -13.53 -10.18 8.23
N VAL A 67 -13.08 -10.48 9.44
CA VAL A 67 -12.58 -11.81 9.83
C VAL A 67 -13.41 -12.38 10.96
N LYS A 68 -13.67 -13.69 10.90
CA LYS A 68 -14.32 -14.46 11.96
C LYS A 68 -13.62 -15.81 12.11
N GLY A 69 -13.29 -16.18 13.35
CA GLY A 69 -12.65 -17.45 13.64
C GLY A 69 -12.16 -17.53 15.09
N PRO A 70 -11.72 -18.70 15.52
CA PRO A 70 -11.19 -18.91 16.86
C PRO A 70 -9.85 -18.20 17.11
N ASN A 71 -9.17 -17.77 16.06
CA ASN A 71 -7.92 -17.01 16.10
C ASN A 71 -8.11 -15.52 16.37
N VAL A 72 -9.36 -15.01 16.31
CA VAL A 72 -9.67 -13.61 16.59
C VAL A 72 -9.54 -13.32 18.07
N MET A 73 -8.88 -12.21 18.43
CA MET A 73 -8.70 -11.77 19.81
C MET A 73 -10.02 -11.62 20.57
N LEU A 74 -9.97 -11.73 21.88
CA LEU A 74 -11.11 -11.42 22.77
C LEU A 74 -11.35 -9.90 22.90
N GLY A 75 -10.31 -9.10 22.67
CA GLY A 75 -10.34 -7.64 22.75
C GLY A 75 -9.01 -7.04 23.14
N TYR A 76 -8.94 -5.71 23.12
CA TYR A 76 -7.79 -4.96 23.59
C TYR A 76 -7.80 -4.87 25.10
N TYR A 77 -6.65 -5.13 25.74
CA TYR A 77 -6.52 -5.15 27.19
C TYR A 77 -6.86 -3.80 27.82
N ASN A 78 -7.83 -3.79 28.74
CA ASN A 78 -8.35 -2.59 29.41
C ASN A 78 -8.89 -1.49 28.46
N MET A 79 -9.29 -1.84 27.24
CA MET A 79 -9.80 -0.89 26.23
C MET A 79 -11.12 -1.40 25.63
N PRO A 80 -12.22 -1.47 26.41
CA PRO A 80 -13.51 -2.01 25.93
C PRO A 80 -14.11 -1.17 24.81
N ASP A 81 -13.97 0.17 24.85
CA ASP A 81 -14.50 1.06 23.82
C ASP A 81 -13.78 0.87 22.48
N GLU A 82 -12.46 0.68 22.49
CA GLU A 82 -11.69 0.38 21.27
C GLU A 82 -12.02 -1.02 20.75
N THR A 83 -12.23 -1.99 21.66
CA THR A 83 -12.67 -3.34 21.29
C THR A 83 -14.03 -3.32 20.59
N ALA A 84 -15.00 -2.57 21.12
CA ALA A 84 -16.34 -2.44 20.55
C ALA A 84 -16.35 -1.76 19.17
N LYS A 85 -15.33 -0.96 18.83
CA LYS A 85 -15.19 -0.36 17.51
C LYS A 85 -14.82 -1.37 16.43
N VAL A 86 -14.10 -2.42 16.78
CA VAL A 86 -13.54 -3.39 15.83
C VAL A 86 -14.17 -4.78 15.90
N LEU A 87 -14.80 -5.16 17.03
CA LEU A 87 -15.55 -6.41 17.16
C LEU A 87 -17.04 -6.11 17.13
N LYS A 88 -17.69 -6.38 16.00
CA LYS A 88 -19.12 -6.11 15.77
C LYS A 88 -19.80 -7.33 15.16
N ASP A 89 -20.93 -7.70 15.69
CA ASP A 89 -21.79 -8.79 15.16
C ASP A 89 -21.04 -10.11 14.93
N GLY A 90 -20.02 -10.37 15.78
CA GLY A 90 -19.19 -11.56 15.70
C GLY A 90 -18.14 -11.54 14.60
N TRP A 91 -17.88 -10.36 13.99
CA TRP A 91 -16.83 -10.11 13.02
C TRP A 91 -15.80 -9.11 13.56
N PHE A 92 -14.55 -9.37 13.23
CA PHE A 92 -13.46 -8.43 13.46
C PHE A 92 -13.26 -7.55 12.20
N HIS A 93 -13.36 -6.25 12.39
CA HIS A 93 -13.10 -5.22 11.40
C HIS A 93 -11.60 -4.94 11.37
N THR A 94 -10.93 -5.40 10.32
CA THR A 94 -9.46 -5.35 10.26
C THR A 94 -8.90 -3.96 9.97
N GLY A 95 -9.71 -3.09 9.38
CA GLY A 95 -9.27 -1.80 8.85
C GLY A 95 -8.41 -1.93 7.58
N ASP A 96 -8.22 -3.14 7.06
CA ASP A 96 -7.56 -3.40 5.79
C ASP A 96 -8.62 -3.54 4.68
N ILE A 97 -8.30 -3.02 3.49
CA ILE A 97 -9.13 -3.11 2.30
C ILE A 97 -8.60 -4.23 1.41
N GLY A 98 -9.51 -4.99 0.83
CA GLY A 98 -9.15 -6.05 -0.09
C GLY A 98 -10.32 -6.54 -0.91
N ARG A 99 -10.05 -7.53 -1.74
CA ARG A 99 -11.04 -8.26 -2.52
C ARG A 99 -10.77 -9.76 -2.47
N ILE A 100 -11.80 -10.52 -2.80
CA ILE A 100 -11.72 -11.98 -2.91
C ILE A 100 -12.06 -12.34 -4.35
N ASP A 101 -11.27 -13.21 -4.98
CA ASP A 101 -11.58 -13.69 -6.30
C ASP A 101 -12.61 -14.85 -6.28
N ASP A 102 -13.01 -15.31 -7.46
CA ASP A 102 -13.97 -16.41 -7.66
C ASP A 102 -13.47 -17.77 -7.14
N GLN A 103 -12.17 -17.92 -6.90
CA GLN A 103 -11.55 -19.09 -6.30
C GLN A 103 -11.34 -18.96 -4.79
N GLY A 104 -11.69 -17.82 -4.21
CA GLY A 104 -11.59 -17.54 -2.77
C GLY A 104 -10.26 -16.95 -2.31
N PHE A 105 -9.32 -16.65 -3.20
CA PHE A 105 -8.06 -16.02 -2.83
C PHE A 105 -8.23 -14.57 -2.41
N LEU A 106 -7.55 -14.20 -1.33
CA LEU A 106 -7.58 -12.85 -0.76
C LEU A 106 -6.47 -11.97 -1.34
N TYR A 107 -6.84 -10.76 -1.74
CA TYR A 107 -5.92 -9.71 -2.21
C TYR A 107 -6.05 -8.48 -1.33
N ILE A 108 -4.93 -7.95 -0.83
CA ILE A 108 -4.91 -6.72 -0.04
C ILE A 108 -4.63 -5.55 -0.97
N THR A 109 -5.53 -4.56 -1.00
CA THR A 109 -5.44 -3.40 -1.88
C THR A 109 -5.10 -2.10 -1.14
N GLY A 110 -5.33 -2.02 0.19
CA GLY A 110 -4.98 -0.84 0.97
C GLY A 110 -5.47 -0.89 2.41
N ARG A 111 -5.60 0.30 3.02
CA ARG A 111 -6.12 0.47 4.38
C ARG A 111 -7.25 1.48 4.43
N CYS A 112 -8.28 1.22 5.24
CA CYS A 112 -9.42 2.14 5.42
C CYS A 112 -8.98 3.55 5.81
N LYS A 113 -8.00 3.68 6.70
CA LYS A 113 -7.49 4.98 7.20
C LYS A 113 -6.66 5.75 6.18
N SER A 114 -6.17 5.08 5.13
CA SER A 114 -5.30 5.68 4.10
C SER A 114 -6.06 6.03 2.82
N VAL A 115 -7.30 5.60 2.70
CA VAL A 115 -8.11 5.84 1.48
C VAL A 115 -8.23 7.32 1.19
N ILE A 116 -7.87 7.71 -0.03
CA ILE A 116 -8.12 9.05 -0.57
C ILE A 116 -9.45 9.02 -1.31
N VAL A 117 -10.42 9.78 -0.82
CA VAL A 117 -11.73 9.87 -1.46
C VAL A 117 -11.75 11.09 -2.38
N THR A 118 -12.01 10.88 -3.67
CA THR A 118 -12.16 11.97 -4.64
C THR A 118 -13.52 12.66 -4.48
N LYS A 119 -13.66 13.88 -5.02
CA LYS A 119 -14.94 14.62 -5.06
C LYS A 119 -16.09 13.81 -5.67
N ASN A 120 -15.80 12.93 -6.61
CA ASN A 120 -16.77 12.06 -7.26
C ASN A 120 -17.03 10.75 -6.50
N GLY A 121 -16.59 10.65 -5.24
CA GLY A 121 -16.79 9.47 -4.38
C GLY A 121 -15.95 8.24 -4.75
N LYS A 122 -14.96 8.37 -5.65
CA LYS A 122 -14.07 7.26 -5.98
C LYS A 122 -12.99 7.11 -4.92
N ASN A 123 -12.78 5.88 -4.48
CA ASN A 123 -11.72 5.52 -3.55
C ASN A 123 -10.41 5.29 -4.31
N ILE A 124 -9.35 5.90 -3.81
CA ILE A 124 -7.98 5.70 -4.28
C ILE A 124 -7.18 5.14 -3.12
N TYR A 125 -6.52 4.04 -3.34
CA TYR A 125 -5.65 3.39 -2.37
C TYR A 125 -4.21 3.84 -2.64
N PRO A 126 -3.60 4.65 -1.75
CA PRO A 126 -2.24 5.16 -1.96
C PRO A 126 -1.23 4.05 -2.21
N GLU A 127 -1.40 2.91 -1.52
CA GLU A 127 -0.52 1.76 -1.62
C GLU A 127 -0.45 1.19 -3.03
N GLU A 128 -1.54 1.27 -3.80
CA GLU A 128 -1.57 0.85 -5.21
C GLU A 128 -0.68 1.75 -6.07
N VAL A 129 -0.73 3.06 -5.86
CA VAL A 129 0.08 4.02 -6.61
C VAL A 129 1.55 3.91 -6.21
N GLU A 130 1.82 3.77 -4.91
CA GLU A 130 3.15 3.54 -4.35
C GLU A 130 3.79 2.25 -4.89
N TYR A 131 3.00 1.20 -5.08
CA TYR A 131 3.46 -0.03 -5.69
C TYR A 131 4.11 0.21 -7.06
N TYR A 132 3.43 0.97 -7.94
CA TYR A 132 3.98 1.28 -9.27
C TYR A 132 5.20 2.20 -9.22
N LEU A 133 5.28 3.12 -8.25
CA LEU A 133 6.46 3.97 -8.06
C LEU A 133 7.65 3.14 -7.57
N ASN A 134 7.43 2.32 -6.55
CA ASN A 134 8.48 1.52 -5.90
C ASN A 134 8.95 0.32 -6.75
N ASP A 135 8.19 -0.07 -7.78
CA ASP A 135 8.60 -1.09 -8.77
C ASP A 135 9.76 -0.60 -9.65
N ASN A 136 10.01 0.72 -9.69
CA ASN A 136 11.13 1.28 -10.43
C ASN A 136 12.41 1.29 -9.58
N PRO A 137 13.52 0.67 -10.03
CA PRO A 137 14.76 0.57 -9.24
C PRO A 137 15.42 1.91 -8.91
N LEU A 138 15.06 3.00 -9.64
CA LEU A 138 15.56 4.35 -9.38
C LEU A 138 14.81 5.07 -8.24
N VAL A 139 13.74 4.47 -7.71
CA VAL A 139 12.99 4.92 -6.54
C VAL A 139 13.38 4.05 -5.35
N SER A 140 13.82 4.66 -4.26
CA SER A 140 14.09 3.95 -3.01
C SER A 140 12.82 3.70 -2.22
N GLU A 141 12.04 4.76 -2.01
CA GLU A 141 10.77 4.72 -1.27
C GLU A 141 9.82 5.81 -1.79
N SER A 142 8.53 5.58 -1.66
CA SER A 142 7.53 6.60 -1.95
C SER A 142 6.40 6.62 -0.93
N LEU A 143 5.77 7.79 -0.77
CA LEU A 143 4.58 8.00 0.05
C LEU A 143 3.58 8.82 -0.76
N VAL A 144 2.40 8.28 -0.97
CA VAL A 144 1.32 8.93 -1.72
C VAL A 144 0.27 9.47 -0.75
N LEU A 145 -0.11 10.73 -0.95
CA LEU A 145 -1.04 11.47 -0.09
C LEU A 145 -2.10 12.18 -0.94
N GLY A 146 -3.30 12.30 -0.38
CA GLY A 146 -4.33 13.20 -0.89
C GLY A 146 -4.12 14.60 -0.33
N ILE A 147 -4.06 15.60 -1.20
CA ILE A 147 -3.93 17.02 -0.83
C ILE A 147 -5.15 17.76 -1.31
N GLN A 148 -5.76 18.54 -0.43
CA GLN A 148 -6.75 19.53 -0.79
C GLN A 148 -6.04 20.89 -0.96
N LYS A 149 -6.34 21.61 -2.04
CA LYS A 149 -5.89 22.99 -2.21
C LYS A 149 -6.92 23.92 -1.58
N ASP A 150 -6.46 25.02 -0.98
CA ASP A 150 -7.27 25.95 -0.19
C ASP A 150 -8.49 26.54 -0.93
N ASP A 151 -8.47 26.55 -2.27
CA ASP A 151 -9.54 27.13 -3.11
C ASP A 151 -10.37 26.09 -3.87
N ASP A 152 -10.14 24.78 -3.65
CA ASP A 152 -10.84 23.74 -4.40
C ASP A 152 -11.21 22.55 -3.48
N ASP A 153 -12.48 22.12 -3.56
CA ASP A 153 -12.96 20.91 -2.88
C ASP A 153 -12.40 19.59 -3.49
N GLU A 154 -11.51 19.70 -4.47
CA GLU A 154 -10.94 18.54 -5.14
C GLU A 154 -9.69 18.04 -4.39
N THR A 155 -9.68 16.74 -4.12
CA THR A 155 -8.50 16.05 -3.55
C THR A 155 -7.58 15.59 -4.67
N TYR A 156 -6.35 16.10 -4.69
CA TYR A 156 -5.32 15.74 -5.66
C TYR A 156 -4.35 14.72 -5.06
N ILE A 157 -3.90 13.78 -5.91
CA ILE A 157 -2.87 12.82 -5.51
C ILE A 157 -1.51 13.47 -5.67
N ASN A 158 -0.76 13.48 -4.59
CA ASN A 158 0.63 13.93 -4.55
C ASN A 158 1.53 12.81 -4.05
N ALA A 159 2.74 12.71 -4.60
CA ALA A 159 3.74 11.73 -4.20
C ALA A 159 4.95 12.41 -3.58
N GLN A 160 5.42 11.90 -2.45
CA GLN A 160 6.76 12.17 -1.95
C GLN A 160 7.65 11.00 -2.37
N ILE A 161 8.75 11.28 -3.05
CA ILE A 161 9.61 10.25 -3.63
C ILE A 161 11.03 10.41 -3.07
N LEU A 162 11.57 9.34 -2.52
CA LEU A 162 12.98 9.24 -2.14
C LEU A 162 13.73 8.55 -3.28
N PRO A 163 14.62 9.25 -4.01
CA PRO A 163 15.38 8.66 -5.10
C PRO A 163 16.41 7.64 -4.59
N ASN A 164 16.65 6.60 -5.37
CA ASN A 164 17.78 5.71 -5.16
C ASN A 164 19.02 6.29 -5.88
N ILE A 165 19.82 7.06 -5.15
CA ILE A 165 20.98 7.79 -5.72
C ILE A 165 22.03 6.83 -6.28
N GLU A 166 22.24 5.66 -5.67
CA GLU A 166 23.19 4.66 -6.16
C GLU A 166 22.75 4.13 -7.53
N ALA A 167 21.51 3.70 -7.64
CA ALA A 167 20.95 3.20 -8.90
C ALA A 167 20.90 4.29 -9.99
N ILE A 168 20.61 5.55 -9.63
CA ILE A 168 20.64 6.68 -10.56
C ILE A 168 22.08 6.94 -11.05
N THR A 169 23.08 6.86 -10.17
CA THR A 169 24.49 7.01 -10.54
C THR A 169 24.92 5.92 -11.52
N GLU A 170 24.53 4.67 -11.28
CA GLU A 170 24.76 3.58 -12.25
C GLU A 170 24.05 3.84 -13.59
N TYR A 171 22.78 4.26 -13.55
CA TYR A 171 22.01 4.62 -14.75
C TYR A 171 22.68 5.72 -15.55
N LEU A 172 23.32 6.69 -14.90
CA LEU A 172 24.10 7.77 -15.50
C LEU A 172 25.58 7.38 -15.78
N LYS A 173 25.90 6.08 -15.79
CA LYS A 173 27.22 5.52 -16.10
C LYS A 173 28.33 6.03 -15.18
N GLY A 174 28.04 6.21 -13.91
CA GLY A 174 28.96 6.62 -12.86
C GLY A 174 29.05 8.14 -12.64
N ALA A 175 28.24 8.93 -13.34
CA ALA A 175 28.19 10.38 -13.09
C ALA A 175 27.33 10.68 -11.86
N VAL A 176 27.79 11.57 -10.97
CA VAL A 176 27.01 12.04 -9.83
C VAL A 176 25.84 12.88 -10.34
N PRO A 177 24.58 12.49 -10.04
CA PRO A 177 23.41 13.19 -10.56
C PRO A 177 23.27 14.60 -10.00
N THR A 178 22.94 15.55 -10.84
CA THR A 178 22.50 16.89 -10.44
C THR A 178 21.04 16.88 -9.98
N LYS A 179 20.62 17.91 -9.23
CA LYS A 179 19.20 18.04 -8.81
C LYS A 179 18.24 18.05 -10.00
N ASP A 180 18.59 18.73 -11.09
CA ASP A 180 17.76 18.82 -12.28
C ASP A 180 17.64 17.46 -13.01
N GLU A 181 18.71 16.68 -13.06
CA GLU A 181 18.68 15.33 -13.61
C GLU A 181 17.80 14.41 -12.76
N ILE A 182 17.92 14.46 -11.43
CA ILE A 182 17.03 13.70 -10.52
C ILE A 182 15.58 14.11 -10.74
N LYS A 183 15.28 15.42 -10.79
CA LYS A 183 13.93 15.93 -11.01
C LYS A 183 13.35 15.45 -12.34
N LYS A 184 14.15 15.47 -13.41
CA LYS A 184 13.74 14.96 -14.72
C LYS A 184 13.45 13.45 -14.66
N ILE A 185 14.35 12.66 -14.08
CA ILE A 185 14.17 11.20 -13.95
C ILE A 185 12.89 10.88 -13.17
N MET A 186 12.66 11.54 -12.02
CA MET A 186 11.44 11.34 -11.23
C MET A 186 10.18 11.77 -11.99
N SER A 187 10.24 12.85 -12.76
CA SER A 187 9.13 13.28 -13.63
C SER A 187 8.78 12.23 -14.69
N ASP A 188 9.80 11.64 -15.33
CA ASP A 188 9.61 10.59 -16.33
C ASP A 188 9.01 9.32 -15.71
N ILE A 189 9.45 8.96 -14.49
CA ILE A 189 8.88 7.83 -13.74
C ILE A 189 7.41 8.10 -13.40
N VAL A 190 7.07 9.28 -12.87
CA VAL A 190 5.68 9.65 -12.56
C VAL A 190 4.81 9.62 -13.81
N ALA A 191 5.29 10.11 -14.94
CA ALA A 191 4.58 10.05 -16.22
C ALA A 191 4.33 8.59 -16.66
N SER A 192 5.33 7.72 -16.52
CA SER A 192 5.21 6.29 -16.80
C SER A 192 4.19 5.60 -15.89
N VAL A 193 4.20 5.90 -14.59
CA VAL A 193 3.21 5.37 -13.63
C VAL A 193 1.80 5.86 -13.99
N ASN A 194 1.64 7.15 -14.27
CA ASN A 194 0.35 7.71 -14.68
C ASN A 194 -0.21 7.04 -15.95
N SER A 195 0.65 6.64 -16.88
CA SER A 195 0.20 5.94 -18.11
C SER A 195 -0.40 4.55 -17.84
N LYS A 196 -0.09 3.93 -16.69
CA LYS A 196 -0.60 2.63 -16.27
C LYS A 196 -1.87 2.74 -15.42
N LEU A 197 -2.20 3.93 -14.94
CA LEU A 197 -3.31 4.20 -14.01
C LEU A 197 -4.46 4.92 -14.73
N PRO A 198 -5.71 4.72 -14.28
CA PRO A 198 -6.84 5.52 -14.75
C PRO A 198 -6.69 6.98 -14.29
N ASN A 199 -7.20 7.93 -15.07
CA ASN A 199 -7.01 9.38 -14.90
C ASN A 199 -7.29 9.89 -13.47
N TYR A 200 -8.28 9.32 -12.77
CA TYR A 200 -8.62 9.75 -11.42
C TYR A 200 -7.59 9.33 -10.35
N LYS A 201 -6.67 8.40 -10.69
CA LYS A 201 -5.54 7.97 -9.85
C LYS A 201 -4.22 8.64 -10.23
N HIS A 202 -4.21 9.56 -11.20
CA HIS A 202 -2.97 10.19 -11.65
C HIS A 202 -2.34 11.06 -10.56
N ILE A 203 -1.06 10.90 -10.36
CA ILE A 203 -0.22 11.78 -9.55
C ILE A 203 -0.19 13.15 -10.22
N LYS A 204 -0.69 14.16 -9.54
CA LYS A 204 -0.78 15.54 -10.05
C LYS A 204 0.39 16.43 -9.64
N GLY A 205 1.12 16.01 -8.61
CA GLY A 205 2.32 16.68 -8.14
C GLY A 205 3.22 15.71 -7.40
N PHE A 206 4.51 16.02 -7.32
CA PHE A 206 5.44 15.23 -6.51
C PHE A 206 6.53 16.10 -5.90
N ILE A 207 7.07 15.62 -4.78
CA ILE A 207 8.19 16.22 -4.07
C ILE A 207 9.30 15.18 -3.98
N ILE A 208 10.53 15.63 -4.22
CA ILE A 208 11.73 14.80 -4.07
C ILE A 208 12.25 14.98 -2.64
N ARG A 209 12.41 13.88 -1.93
CA ARG A 209 12.94 13.89 -0.56
C ARG A 209 14.46 13.69 -0.57
N ASP A 210 15.11 14.41 0.32
CA ASP A 210 16.54 14.27 0.60
C ASP A 210 16.82 13.31 1.77
N LYS A 211 15.77 12.98 2.56
CA LYS A 211 15.86 12.17 3.78
C LYS A 211 14.87 11.02 3.74
N GLU A 212 15.29 9.92 4.35
CA GLU A 212 14.42 8.77 4.56
C GLU A 212 13.13 9.15 5.28
N PHE A 213 12.09 8.37 5.04
CA PHE A 213 10.84 8.49 5.78
C PHE A 213 11.00 7.98 7.21
N GLU A 214 10.28 8.61 8.15
CA GLU A 214 10.12 8.02 9.47
C GLU A 214 9.35 6.70 9.37
N LYS A 215 9.90 5.67 10.00
CA LYS A 215 9.36 4.31 9.98
C LYS A 215 8.91 3.86 11.35
N THR A 216 7.99 2.91 11.37
CA THR A 216 7.63 2.17 12.58
C THR A 216 8.76 1.19 12.95
N THR A 217 8.66 0.56 14.13
CA THR A 217 9.58 -0.52 14.53
C THR A 217 9.58 -1.71 13.57
N THR A 218 8.52 -1.87 12.78
CA THR A 218 8.38 -2.89 11.73
C THR A 218 8.78 -2.41 10.35
N GLN A 219 9.54 -1.30 10.26
CA GLN A 219 10.08 -0.72 9.00
C GLN A 219 9.01 -0.25 8.00
N LYS A 220 7.78 0.01 8.46
CA LYS A 220 6.73 0.61 7.62
C LYS A 220 6.75 2.12 7.72
N ILE A 221 6.62 2.82 6.59
CA ILE A 221 6.55 4.29 6.54
C ILE A 221 5.34 4.75 7.36
N LYS A 222 5.56 5.70 8.28
CA LYS A 222 4.49 6.34 9.04
C LYS A 222 3.72 7.30 8.12
N ARG A 223 2.40 7.14 8.02
CA ARG A 223 1.53 8.00 7.22
C ARG A 223 1.01 9.22 8.00
N TYR A 224 1.78 9.69 8.99
CA TYR A 224 1.43 10.83 9.85
C TYR A 224 2.70 11.54 10.34
N GLY A 225 2.53 12.69 10.97
CA GLY A 225 3.65 13.48 11.51
C GLY A 225 4.46 14.17 10.42
N ASP A 226 5.79 14.13 10.53
CA ASP A 226 6.68 14.86 9.63
C ASP A 226 6.69 14.30 8.20
N ASN A 227 6.33 13.04 8.01
CA ASN A 227 6.22 12.46 6.67
C ASN A 227 5.07 13.06 5.85
N THR A 228 4.06 13.65 6.49
CA THR A 228 2.90 14.24 5.77
C THR A 228 3.04 15.74 5.57
N LYS A 229 4.08 16.37 6.11
CA LYS A 229 4.37 17.79 5.87
C LYS A 229 4.93 17.95 4.46
N ILE A 230 4.25 18.77 3.68
CA ILE A 230 4.71 19.19 2.37
C ILE A 230 5.33 20.58 2.59
N ASP A 231 6.65 20.62 2.65
CA ASP A 231 7.36 21.91 2.64
C ASP A 231 7.22 22.51 1.25
N ASN A 232 6.32 23.50 1.10
CA ASN A 232 6.07 24.24 -0.14
C ASN A 232 7.27 25.13 -0.56
N ASN A 233 8.50 24.77 -0.21
CA ASN A 233 9.67 25.62 -0.45
C ASN A 233 10.39 25.39 -1.78
N ASP A 234 9.93 24.49 -2.65
CA ASP A 234 10.57 24.20 -3.93
C ASP A 234 9.85 24.77 -5.19
N ASP A 235 8.86 25.66 -5.00
CA ASP A 235 8.27 26.45 -6.07
C ASP A 235 8.83 27.88 -6.07
N LYS A 236 10.15 28.04 -6.32
CA LYS A 236 10.72 29.31 -6.79
C LYS A 236 11.86 29.07 -7.75
#